data_d7e3be93f902bd08712f73ea3504285b
#
_entry.id   d7e3be93f902bd08712f73ea3504285b
#
_cell.length_a   1.000
_cell.length_b   1.000
_cell.length_c   1.000
_cell.angle_alpha   90.00
_cell.angle_beta   90.00
_cell.angle_gamma   90.00
#
_symmetry.space_group_name_H-M   'P 1'
#
loop_
_entity.id
_entity.type
_entity.pdbx_description
1 polymer ?
#
loop_
_entity_poly.entity_id
_entity_poly.type
_entity_poly.pdbx_seq_one_letter_code
_entity_poly.pdbx_strand_id
1 'polypeptide(L)'
;GIGDVTQPLAPVVVAAMKKAADEMGVKETFRGYEDSGKGYDFLREAVAGYYKSFGVTISPEEVLISDGAKSDCGNIGDIFSENEDVVVTDPAYPVYVDSNVMGGRTVHYVNSTEDNGFAAMPDESMKPGLIYLCSPNNPTGSVYTKEQLKVWVDYAIKNKSVIIFDAAYEAFISDETLPRSIFQIEGARKCAIEICSLSKTAGFTGTRCGYTVIPKELELDGTNIYKLWYRRLSTKFNGVSYPVQCAA
;
A
#
# COMPACT_ATOMS: atom_id res chain seq x y z
N GLY A 1 -12.66 -9.64 6.36
CA GLY A 1 -12.56 -9.78 7.81
C GLY A 1 -11.43 -8.95 8.40
N ILE A 2 -11.45 -8.77 9.72
CA ILE A 2 -10.33 -8.15 10.43
C ILE A 2 -9.49 -9.28 11.02
N GLY A 3 -8.30 -9.50 10.47
CA GLY A 3 -7.31 -10.40 11.07
C GLY A 3 -6.49 -9.63 12.11
N ASP A 4 -6.22 -10.25 13.25
CA ASP A 4 -5.30 -9.70 14.22
C ASP A 4 -4.13 -10.67 14.45
N VAL A 5 -2.98 -10.13 14.88
CA VAL A 5 -1.83 -10.94 15.25
C VAL A 5 -1.96 -11.35 16.73
N THR A 6 -1.58 -12.59 17.04
CA THR A 6 -1.70 -13.15 18.38
C THR A 6 -0.37 -13.19 19.12
N GLN A 7 0.75 -12.92 18.42
CA GLN A 7 2.07 -12.91 19.02
C GLN A 7 2.45 -11.51 19.50
N PRO A 8 3.17 -11.39 20.63
CA PRO A 8 3.69 -10.11 21.08
C PRO A 8 4.73 -9.55 20.09
N LEU A 9 4.99 -8.24 20.20
CA LEU A 9 6.06 -7.59 19.44
C LEU A 9 7.41 -8.26 19.72
N ALA A 10 8.23 -8.38 18.68
CA ALA A 10 9.57 -8.92 18.82
C ALA A 10 10.41 -8.10 19.82
N PRO A 11 11.31 -8.72 20.59
CA PRO A 11 12.13 -7.99 21.59
C PRO A 11 12.93 -6.82 21.00
N VAL A 12 13.41 -6.95 19.78
CA VAL A 12 14.15 -5.88 19.08
C VAL A 12 13.26 -4.67 18.81
N VAL A 13 12.01 -4.87 18.42
CA VAL A 13 11.01 -3.82 18.21
C VAL A 13 10.74 -3.07 19.51
N VAL A 14 10.50 -3.82 20.59
CA VAL A 14 10.27 -3.24 21.93
C VAL A 14 11.49 -2.44 22.41
N ALA A 15 12.70 -2.97 22.20
CA ALA A 15 13.93 -2.27 22.57
C ALA A 15 14.12 -0.96 21.79
N ALA A 16 13.85 -0.95 20.48
CA ALA A 16 13.91 0.25 19.65
C ALA A 16 12.88 1.31 20.08
N MET A 17 11.64 0.90 20.39
CA MET A 17 10.62 1.81 20.91
C MET A 17 11.04 2.45 22.24
N LYS A 18 11.55 1.66 23.19
CA LYS A 18 12.03 2.16 24.49
C LYS A 18 13.16 3.17 24.31
N LYS A 19 14.16 2.82 23.49
CA LYS A 19 15.28 3.71 23.20
C LYS A 19 14.80 5.04 22.61
N ALA A 20 13.92 5.00 21.63
CA ALA A 20 13.36 6.20 21.01
C ALA A 20 12.52 7.02 21.99
N ALA A 21 11.77 6.38 22.91
CA ALA A 21 11.05 7.08 23.97
C ALA A 21 12.00 7.78 24.95
N ASP A 22 13.10 7.15 25.32
CA ASP A 22 14.15 7.77 26.17
C ASP A 22 14.77 8.98 25.46
N GLU A 23 15.07 8.88 24.17
CA GLU A 23 15.56 10.01 23.34
C GLU A 23 14.57 11.18 23.31
N MET A 24 13.26 10.91 23.27
CA MET A 24 12.23 11.95 23.32
C MET A 24 12.16 12.69 24.67
N GLY A 25 12.66 12.10 25.73
CA GLY A 25 12.77 12.69 27.07
C GLY A 25 13.95 13.64 27.26
N VAL A 26 14.88 13.71 26.31
CA VAL A 26 16.13 14.49 26.39
C VAL A 26 16.07 15.65 25.39
N LYS A 27 16.35 16.87 25.85
CA LYS A 27 16.23 18.10 25.04
C LYS A 27 17.03 18.05 23.73
N GLU A 28 18.22 17.47 23.77
CA GLU A 28 19.17 17.41 22.65
C GLU A 28 18.75 16.40 21.57
N THR A 29 17.95 15.42 21.93
CA THR A 29 17.49 14.33 21.04
C THR A 29 15.99 14.34 20.81
N PHE A 30 15.27 15.27 21.43
CA PHE A 30 13.84 15.45 21.22
C PHE A 30 13.49 15.64 19.73
N ARG A 31 12.41 15.01 19.28
CA ARG A 31 11.88 15.12 17.92
C ARG A 31 10.48 15.71 17.96
N GLY A 32 10.26 16.82 17.27
CA GLY A 32 8.94 17.38 17.00
C GLY A 32 8.28 16.75 15.77
N TYR A 33 7.55 17.57 15.03
CA TYR A 33 7.04 17.15 13.73
C TYR A 33 8.18 16.81 12.77
N GLU A 34 8.00 15.78 11.97
CA GLU A 34 8.93 15.47 10.89
C GLU A 34 8.74 16.49 9.75
N ASP A 35 9.84 17.09 9.27
CA ASP A 35 9.82 18.28 8.41
C ASP A 35 9.20 18.03 7.03
N SER A 36 9.37 16.81 6.47
CA SER A 36 8.91 16.50 5.12
C SER A 36 7.44 16.04 5.08
N GLY A 37 6.90 15.57 6.21
CA GLY A 37 5.59 14.91 6.25
C GLY A 37 5.51 13.57 5.50
N LYS A 38 6.68 13.01 5.10
CA LYS A 38 6.77 11.73 4.36
C LYS A 38 7.18 10.57 5.25
N GLY A 39 7.63 10.85 6.47
CA GLY A 39 8.32 9.95 7.37
C GLY A 39 9.85 10.14 7.34
N TYR A 40 10.51 9.71 8.39
CA TYR A 40 11.95 9.89 8.55
C TYR A 40 12.74 9.17 7.45
N ASP A 41 13.85 9.79 7.02
CA ASP A 41 14.69 9.29 5.94
C ASP A 41 15.21 7.89 6.24
N PHE A 42 15.61 7.62 7.47
CA PHE A 42 16.14 6.30 7.85
C PHE A 42 15.13 5.16 7.58
N LEU A 43 13.82 5.40 7.81
CA LEU A 43 12.81 4.39 7.56
C LEU A 43 12.51 4.27 6.06
N ARG A 44 12.43 5.38 5.34
CA ARG A 44 12.21 5.38 3.89
C ARG A 44 13.36 4.71 3.14
N GLU A 45 14.60 4.92 3.58
CA GLU A 45 15.80 4.25 3.08
C GLU A 45 15.77 2.73 3.39
N ALA A 46 15.35 2.36 4.62
CA ALA A 46 15.19 0.96 4.99
C ALA A 46 14.14 0.24 4.13
N VAL A 47 13.00 0.90 3.88
CA VAL A 47 11.97 0.40 2.96
C VAL A 47 12.53 0.21 1.55
N ALA A 48 13.25 1.20 1.01
CA ALA A 48 13.88 1.06 -0.31
C ALA A 48 14.92 -0.07 -0.35
N GLY A 49 15.64 -0.27 0.74
CA GLY A 49 16.55 -1.42 0.92
C GLY A 49 15.81 -2.76 0.94
N TYR A 50 14.66 -2.81 1.58
CA TYR A 50 13.80 -3.99 1.62
C TYR A 50 13.32 -4.40 0.23
N TYR A 51 12.89 -3.45 -0.60
CA TYR A 51 12.48 -3.74 -1.99
C TYR A 51 13.61 -4.33 -2.83
N LYS A 52 14.85 -3.91 -2.61
CA LYS A 52 16.03 -4.49 -3.29
C LYS A 52 16.21 -5.97 -2.98
N SER A 53 15.78 -6.45 -1.81
CA SER A 53 15.90 -7.86 -1.42
C SER A 53 15.11 -8.83 -2.32
N PHE A 54 14.09 -8.34 -3.01
CA PHE A 54 13.31 -9.10 -4.00
C PHE A 54 13.36 -8.48 -5.42
N GLY A 55 14.46 -7.78 -5.71
CA GLY A 55 14.80 -7.35 -7.07
C GLY A 55 14.09 -6.11 -7.58
N VAL A 56 13.44 -5.33 -6.70
CA VAL A 56 12.77 -4.07 -7.06
C VAL A 56 13.61 -2.88 -6.63
N THR A 57 13.78 -1.91 -7.52
CA THR A 57 14.44 -0.64 -7.20
C THR A 57 13.41 0.47 -7.11
N ILE A 58 13.26 1.04 -5.92
CA ILE A 58 12.49 2.26 -5.66
C ILE A 58 13.40 3.31 -5.03
N SER A 59 13.04 4.57 -5.20
CA SER A 59 13.70 5.69 -4.48
C SER A 59 13.07 5.83 -3.09
N PRO A 60 13.84 6.13 -2.02
CA PRO A 60 13.28 6.52 -0.73
C PRO A 60 12.28 7.68 -0.84
N GLU A 61 12.45 8.55 -1.84
CA GLU A 61 11.57 9.67 -2.11
C GLU A 61 10.17 9.27 -2.65
N GLU A 62 10.01 8.03 -3.10
CA GLU A 62 8.73 7.47 -3.55
C GLU A 62 7.93 6.83 -2.40
N VAL A 63 8.55 6.72 -1.22
CA VAL A 63 7.97 6.12 -0.02
C VAL A 63 7.35 7.20 0.86
N LEU A 64 6.08 7.01 1.24
CA LEU A 64 5.36 7.89 2.16
C LEU A 64 4.86 7.05 3.33
N ILE A 65 5.35 7.35 4.53
CA ILE A 65 5.02 6.60 5.75
C ILE A 65 3.64 7.01 6.27
N SER A 66 2.86 6.03 6.68
CA SER A 66 1.50 6.19 7.19
C SER A 66 1.26 5.34 8.44
N ASP A 67 0.07 5.45 9.02
CA ASP A 67 -0.35 4.66 10.17
C ASP A 67 -0.92 3.27 9.82
N GLY A 68 -0.76 2.85 8.56
CA GLY A 68 -1.11 1.52 8.10
C GLY A 68 -1.96 1.50 6.82
N ALA A 69 -1.93 0.35 6.14
CA ALA A 69 -2.60 0.16 4.86
C ALA A 69 -4.10 0.47 4.89
N LYS A 70 -4.78 0.27 6.02
CA LYS A 70 -6.22 0.58 6.11
C LYS A 70 -6.51 2.06 5.86
N SER A 71 -5.74 2.94 6.47
CA SER A 71 -5.87 4.39 6.28
C SER A 71 -5.52 4.78 4.85
N ASP A 72 -4.46 4.21 4.30
CA ASP A 72 -4.05 4.51 2.93
C ASP A 72 -5.08 4.03 1.91
N CYS A 73 -5.54 2.78 1.99
CA CYS A 73 -6.58 2.24 1.12
C CYS A 73 -7.89 3.03 1.21
N GLY A 74 -8.27 3.44 2.43
CA GLY A 74 -9.50 4.19 2.66
C GLY A 74 -9.44 5.64 2.19
N ASN A 75 -8.24 6.21 2.14
CA ASN A 75 -8.05 7.63 1.85
C ASN A 75 -7.50 7.92 0.45
N ILE A 76 -6.92 6.92 -0.22
CA ILE A 76 -6.30 7.14 -1.55
C ILE A 76 -7.32 7.63 -2.58
N GLY A 77 -8.58 7.26 -2.42
CA GLY A 77 -9.68 7.74 -3.24
C GLY A 77 -9.86 9.27 -3.24
N ASP A 78 -9.42 9.97 -2.18
CA ASP A 78 -9.55 11.43 -2.05
C ASP A 78 -8.84 12.21 -3.17
N ILE A 79 -7.88 11.60 -3.87
CA ILE A 79 -7.13 12.25 -4.95
C ILE A 79 -7.68 11.99 -6.35
N PHE A 80 -8.76 11.22 -6.45
CA PHE A 80 -9.43 10.89 -7.71
C PHE A 80 -10.85 11.45 -7.74
N SER A 81 -11.39 11.64 -8.95
CA SER A 81 -12.76 12.12 -9.13
C SER A 81 -13.79 11.18 -8.50
N GLU A 82 -14.87 11.74 -7.97
CA GLU A 82 -16.02 10.98 -7.50
C GLU A 82 -16.78 10.29 -8.66
N ASN A 83 -16.55 10.72 -9.90
CA ASN A 83 -17.16 10.15 -11.09
C ASN A 83 -16.35 8.97 -11.67
N GLU A 84 -15.23 8.58 -11.06
CA GLU A 84 -14.47 7.42 -11.48
C GLU A 84 -15.17 6.13 -11.08
N ASP A 85 -15.37 5.23 -12.03
CA ASP A 85 -15.77 3.85 -11.73
C ASP A 85 -14.61 3.09 -11.09
N VAL A 86 -14.95 2.23 -10.13
CA VAL A 86 -13.99 1.44 -9.37
C VAL A 86 -14.24 -0.04 -9.62
N VAL A 87 -13.18 -0.79 -9.90
CA VAL A 87 -13.21 -2.25 -9.94
C VAL A 87 -12.57 -2.82 -8.69
N VAL A 88 -13.25 -3.76 -8.06
CA VAL A 88 -12.79 -4.54 -6.90
C VAL A 88 -13.01 -6.02 -7.19
N THR A 89 -12.04 -6.86 -6.84
CA THR A 89 -12.22 -8.31 -6.88
C THR A 89 -13.11 -8.78 -5.73
N ASP A 90 -14.01 -9.73 -5.95
CA ASP A 90 -14.92 -10.23 -4.92
C ASP A 90 -14.68 -11.74 -4.68
N PRO A 91 -14.40 -12.19 -3.43
CA PRO A 91 -14.42 -11.43 -2.18
C PRO A 91 -13.17 -10.56 -1.97
N ALA A 92 -13.35 -9.43 -1.30
CA ALA A 92 -12.31 -8.45 -1.02
C ALA A 92 -12.33 -7.94 0.44
N TYR A 93 -11.30 -7.22 0.80
CA TYR A 93 -11.26 -6.48 2.05
C TYR A 93 -12.27 -5.32 1.97
N PRO A 94 -13.23 -5.20 2.92
CA PRO A 94 -14.37 -4.29 2.80
C PRO A 94 -13.99 -2.81 2.60
N VAL A 95 -12.82 -2.41 3.07
CA VAL A 95 -12.39 -1.01 3.00
C VAL A 95 -12.34 -0.47 1.56
N TYR A 96 -12.04 -1.32 0.57
CA TYR A 96 -11.99 -0.87 -0.83
C TYR A 96 -13.39 -0.48 -1.34
N VAL A 97 -14.40 -1.24 -0.93
CA VAL A 97 -15.80 -0.97 -1.29
C VAL A 97 -16.34 0.21 -0.48
N ASP A 98 -16.28 0.11 0.85
CA ASP A 98 -16.90 1.08 1.76
C ASP A 98 -16.37 2.49 1.53
N SER A 99 -15.03 2.66 1.38
CA SER A 99 -14.44 3.98 1.17
C SER A 99 -14.85 4.61 -0.17
N ASN A 100 -15.00 3.81 -1.22
CA ASN A 100 -15.41 4.32 -2.52
C ASN A 100 -16.91 4.62 -2.57
N VAL A 101 -17.75 3.79 -1.94
CA VAL A 101 -19.18 4.08 -1.78
C VAL A 101 -19.40 5.36 -0.96
N MET A 102 -18.66 5.54 0.16
CA MET A 102 -18.71 6.78 0.93
C MET A 102 -18.21 8.00 0.13
N GLY A 103 -17.29 7.79 -0.82
CA GLY A 103 -16.81 8.81 -1.75
C GLY A 103 -17.73 9.07 -2.95
N GLY A 104 -18.90 8.42 -3.02
CA GLY A 104 -19.90 8.59 -4.08
C GLY A 104 -19.61 7.83 -5.38
N ARG A 105 -18.57 6.95 -5.41
CA ARG A 105 -18.17 6.21 -6.61
C ARG A 105 -19.00 4.98 -6.84
N THR A 106 -19.15 4.59 -8.11
CA THR A 106 -19.73 3.31 -8.51
C THR A 106 -18.67 2.21 -8.38
N VAL A 107 -19.00 1.14 -7.66
CA VAL A 107 -18.12 -0.02 -7.49
C VAL A 107 -18.64 -1.19 -8.31
N HIS A 108 -17.81 -1.73 -9.16
CA HIS A 108 -18.03 -2.92 -9.97
C HIS A 108 -17.20 -4.09 -9.42
N TYR A 109 -17.74 -5.29 -9.51
CA TYR A 109 -17.09 -6.49 -8.97
C TYR A 109 -16.64 -7.43 -10.07
N VAL A 110 -15.44 -8.00 -9.89
CA VAL A 110 -14.97 -9.13 -10.68
C VAL A 110 -14.79 -10.32 -9.76
N ASN A 111 -15.52 -11.39 -10.03
CA ASN A 111 -15.62 -12.53 -9.12
C ASN A 111 -14.34 -13.37 -9.11
N SER A 112 -13.81 -13.59 -7.92
CA SER A 112 -12.76 -14.57 -7.61
C SER A 112 -13.43 -15.83 -7.08
N THR A 113 -13.35 -16.91 -7.83
CA THR A 113 -14.01 -18.19 -7.55
C THR A 113 -13.01 -19.33 -7.49
N GLU A 114 -13.44 -20.49 -7.04
CA GLU A 114 -12.62 -21.70 -7.07
C GLU A 114 -12.16 -22.03 -8.49
N ASP A 115 -13.04 -21.85 -9.49
CA ASP A 115 -12.75 -22.16 -10.90
C ASP A 115 -11.59 -21.32 -11.48
N ASN A 116 -11.40 -20.10 -10.97
CA ASN A 116 -10.29 -19.24 -11.39
C ASN A 116 -9.15 -19.16 -10.33
N GLY A 117 -9.12 -20.12 -9.38
CA GLY A 117 -8.14 -20.15 -8.31
C GLY A 117 -8.17 -18.93 -7.39
N PHE A 118 -9.32 -18.29 -7.25
CA PHE A 118 -9.52 -17.02 -6.54
C PHE A 118 -8.63 -15.88 -7.04
N ALA A 119 -8.21 -15.93 -8.30
CA ALA A 119 -7.42 -14.90 -8.97
C ALA A 119 -8.24 -14.32 -10.14
N ALA A 120 -9.13 -13.40 -9.83
CA ALA A 120 -9.97 -12.74 -10.83
C ALA A 120 -9.12 -12.00 -11.87
N MET A 121 -9.57 -12.05 -13.12
CA MET A 121 -8.89 -11.38 -14.24
C MET A 121 -9.77 -10.22 -14.74
N PRO A 122 -9.17 -9.22 -15.44
CA PRO A 122 -9.95 -8.07 -15.92
C PRO A 122 -11.14 -8.47 -16.80
N ASP A 123 -12.25 -7.76 -16.62
CA ASP A 123 -13.37 -7.80 -17.56
C ASP A 123 -13.21 -6.67 -18.59
N GLU A 124 -12.95 -7.04 -19.84
CA GLU A 124 -12.70 -6.10 -20.94
C GLU A 124 -13.90 -5.20 -21.28
N SER A 125 -15.09 -5.52 -20.78
CA SER A 125 -16.28 -4.66 -20.92
C SER A 125 -16.29 -3.47 -19.96
N MET A 126 -15.53 -3.53 -18.86
CA MET A 126 -15.40 -2.47 -17.88
C MET A 126 -14.28 -1.49 -18.28
N LYS A 127 -14.43 -0.24 -17.89
CA LYS A 127 -13.43 0.81 -18.09
C LYS A 127 -13.26 1.64 -16.81
N PRO A 128 -12.78 1.04 -15.71
CA PRO A 128 -12.65 1.74 -14.44
C PRO A 128 -11.53 2.77 -14.47
N GLY A 129 -11.67 3.84 -13.69
CA GLY A 129 -10.56 4.74 -13.36
C GLY A 129 -9.65 4.14 -12.28
N LEU A 130 -10.24 3.38 -11.35
CA LEU A 130 -9.53 2.75 -10.22
C LEU A 130 -9.73 1.24 -10.19
N ILE A 131 -8.66 0.52 -9.85
CA ILE A 131 -8.67 -0.95 -9.71
C ILE A 131 -8.01 -1.30 -8.38
N TYR A 132 -8.73 -1.96 -7.47
CA TYR A 132 -8.16 -2.47 -6.23
C TYR A 132 -7.81 -3.95 -6.38
N LEU A 133 -6.54 -4.27 -6.15
CA LEU A 133 -6.01 -5.64 -6.11
C LEU A 133 -5.31 -5.86 -4.77
N CYS A 134 -5.52 -7.02 -4.17
CA CYS A 134 -4.82 -7.44 -2.96
C CYS A 134 -4.09 -8.76 -3.21
N SER A 135 -2.80 -8.82 -2.95
CA SER A 135 -2.02 -10.05 -3.14
C SER A 135 -0.89 -10.15 -2.11
N PRO A 136 -0.92 -11.15 -1.24
CA PRO A 136 -1.99 -12.15 -1.01
C PRO A 136 -3.33 -11.52 -0.64
N ASN A 137 -4.44 -12.06 -1.16
CA ASN A 137 -5.77 -11.50 -0.98
C ASN A 137 -6.34 -11.76 0.42
N ASN A 138 -6.99 -10.78 0.98
CA ASN A 138 -7.89 -10.93 2.12
C ASN A 138 -9.35 -10.91 1.60
N PRO A 139 -10.14 -12.02 1.71
CA PRO A 139 -9.96 -13.12 2.68
C PRO A 139 -9.40 -14.43 2.11
N THR A 140 -9.18 -14.58 0.81
CA THR A 140 -8.95 -15.89 0.16
C THR A 140 -7.54 -16.45 0.36
N GLY A 141 -6.55 -15.58 0.60
CA GLY A 141 -5.13 -15.96 0.65
C GLY A 141 -4.50 -16.23 -0.73
N SER A 142 -5.26 -16.05 -1.82
CA SER A 142 -4.74 -16.24 -3.18
C SER A 142 -3.67 -15.22 -3.51
N VAL A 143 -2.68 -15.64 -4.31
CA VAL A 143 -1.57 -14.82 -4.77
C VAL A 143 -1.58 -14.81 -6.30
N TYR A 144 -1.52 -13.64 -6.89
CA TYR A 144 -1.40 -13.49 -8.34
C TYR A 144 -0.01 -13.93 -8.82
N THR A 145 0.05 -14.60 -9.95
CA THR A 145 1.31 -14.85 -10.67
C THR A 145 1.79 -13.58 -11.39
N LYS A 146 3.04 -13.58 -11.85
CA LYS A 146 3.57 -12.47 -12.65
C LYS A 146 2.79 -12.25 -13.95
N GLU A 147 2.38 -13.35 -14.59
CA GLU A 147 1.60 -13.33 -15.83
C GLU A 147 0.22 -12.73 -15.59
N GLN A 148 -0.45 -13.12 -14.51
CA GLN A 148 -1.76 -12.57 -14.15
C GLN A 148 -1.69 -11.07 -13.81
N LEU A 149 -0.69 -10.65 -13.02
CA LEU A 149 -0.49 -9.22 -12.75
C LEU A 149 -0.12 -8.45 -14.01
N LYS A 150 0.63 -9.05 -14.94
CA LYS A 150 0.94 -8.40 -16.23
C LYS A 150 -0.32 -8.10 -17.02
N VAL A 151 -1.30 -9.00 -17.05
CA VAL A 151 -2.59 -8.75 -17.69
C VAL A 151 -3.31 -7.56 -17.05
N TRP A 152 -3.34 -7.48 -15.71
CA TRP A 152 -3.91 -6.33 -15.00
C TRP A 152 -3.18 -5.01 -15.30
N VAL A 153 -1.86 -5.05 -15.35
CA VAL A 153 -1.04 -3.86 -15.68
C VAL A 153 -1.31 -3.38 -17.10
N ASP A 154 -1.35 -4.31 -18.08
CA ASP A 154 -1.64 -3.96 -19.47
C ASP A 154 -3.07 -3.43 -19.64
N TYR A 155 -4.03 -4.03 -18.95
CA TYR A 155 -5.40 -3.54 -18.91
C TYR A 155 -5.49 -2.13 -18.32
N ALA A 156 -4.81 -1.86 -17.21
CA ALA A 156 -4.80 -0.54 -16.58
C ALA A 156 -4.17 0.53 -17.49
N ILE A 157 -3.05 0.20 -18.14
CA ILE A 157 -2.41 1.13 -19.10
C ILE A 157 -3.33 1.42 -20.28
N LYS A 158 -3.95 0.38 -20.85
CA LYS A 158 -4.89 0.50 -21.99
C LYS A 158 -6.08 1.41 -21.68
N ASN A 159 -6.62 1.29 -20.46
CA ASN A 159 -7.81 2.02 -20.03
C ASN A 159 -7.51 3.33 -19.29
N LYS A 160 -6.23 3.68 -19.11
CA LYS A 160 -5.78 4.82 -18.29
C LYS A 160 -6.27 4.71 -16.84
N SER A 161 -6.30 3.51 -16.29
CA SER A 161 -6.70 3.23 -14.92
C SER A 161 -5.50 3.27 -13.98
N VAL A 162 -5.75 3.50 -12.69
CA VAL A 162 -4.73 3.36 -11.64
C VAL A 162 -5.03 2.12 -10.79
N ILE A 163 -4.04 1.25 -10.67
CA ILE A 163 -4.10 0.08 -9.77
C ILE A 163 -3.69 0.54 -8.37
N ILE A 164 -4.55 0.29 -7.40
CA ILE A 164 -4.26 0.37 -5.97
C ILE A 164 -3.94 -1.06 -5.52
N PHE A 165 -2.66 -1.36 -5.36
CA PHE A 165 -2.18 -2.70 -5.03
C PHE A 165 -1.91 -2.80 -3.54
N ASP A 166 -2.74 -3.55 -2.82
CA ASP A 166 -2.56 -3.82 -1.39
C ASP A 166 -1.66 -5.04 -1.19
N ALA A 167 -0.45 -4.79 -0.71
CA ALA A 167 0.59 -5.78 -0.43
C ALA A 167 0.74 -6.06 1.09
N ALA A 168 -0.29 -5.83 1.90
CA ALA A 168 -0.21 -5.97 3.37
C ALA A 168 0.22 -7.35 3.85
N TYR A 169 0.09 -8.37 3.03
CA TYR A 169 0.45 -9.76 3.34
C TYR A 169 1.63 -10.30 2.52
N GLU A 170 2.35 -9.46 1.78
CA GLU A 170 3.41 -9.87 0.85
C GLU A 170 4.52 -10.71 1.52
N ALA A 171 4.83 -10.42 2.79
CA ALA A 171 5.87 -11.13 3.54
C ALA A 171 5.53 -12.60 3.82
N PHE A 172 4.27 -13.01 3.67
CA PHE A 172 3.84 -14.40 3.83
C PHE A 172 3.97 -15.24 2.55
N ILE A 173 4.35 -14.63 1.44
CA ILE A 173 4.65 -15.36 0.21
C ILE A 173 5.96 -16.12 0.40
N SER A 174 5.87 -17.46 0.43
CA SER A 174 7.01 -18.35 0.61
C SER A 174 7.56 -18.89 -0.72
N ASP A 175 6.78 -18.83 -1.80
CA ASP A 175 7.19 -19.23 -3.14
C ASP A 175 7.90 -18.07 -3.83
N GLU A 176 9.21 -18.19 -4.04
CA GLU A 176 10.05 -17.15 -4.66
C GLU A 176 9.70 -16.89 -6.14
N THR A 177 8.91 -17.74 -6.78
CA THR A 177 8.45 -17.52 -8.16
C THR A 177 7.32 -16.50 -8.23
N LEU A 178 6.58 -16.34 -7.13
CA LEU A 178 5.47 -15.41 -7.04
C LEU A 178 5.95 -13.99 -6.71
N PRO A 179 5.31 -12.95 -7.27
CA PRO A 179 5.72 -11.57 -7.03
C PRO A 179 5.26 -11.10 -5.64
N ARG A 180 6.15 -10.43 -4.94
CA ARG A 180 5.88 -9.75 -3.66
C ARG A 180 5.43 -8.30 -3.84
N SER A 181 5.73 -7.72 -4.98
CA SER A 181 5.42 -6.34 -5.33
C SER A 181 4.89 -6.26 -6.76
N ILE A 182 3.92 -5.37 -6.98
CA ILE A 182 3.43 -5.05 -8.33
C ILE A 182 4.57 -4.47 -9.19
N PHE A 183 5.56 -3.83 -8.58
CA PHE A 183 6.70 -3.25 -9.29
C PHE A 183 7.71 -4.28 -9.83
N GLN A 184 7.51 -5.56 -9.57
CA GLN A 184 8.21 -6.63 -10.28
C GLN A 184 7.64 -6.86 -11.69
N ILE A 185 6.51 -6.22 -12.02
CA ILE A 185 5.82 -6.36 -13.30
C ILE A 185 6.18 -5.18 -14.21
N GLU A 186 6.60 -5.49 -15.42
CA GLU A 186 6.92 -4.47 -16.43
C GLU A 186 5.71 -3.59 -16.72
N GLY A 187 5.90 -2.27 -16.67
CA GLY A 187 4.85 -1.28 -16.91
C GLY A 187 4.12 -0.81 -15.65
N ALA A 188 4.20 -1.55 -14.54
CA ALA A 188 3.45 -1.22 -13.32
C ALA A 188 3.72 0.19 -12.78
N ARG A 189 4.97 0.67 -12.90
CA ARG A 189 5.32 2.03 -12.46
C ARG A 189 4.55 3.15 -13.19
N LYS A 190 3.91 2.85 -14.31
CA LYS A 190 3.11 3.79 -15.10
C LYS A 190 1.63 3.82 -14.70
N CYS A 191 1.17 2.87 -13.90
CA CYS A 191 -0.25 2.72 -13.59
C CYS A 191 -0.55 2.20 -12.18
N ALA A 192 0.44 1.99 -11.31
CA ALA A 192 0.20 1.39 -10.00
C ALA A 192 0.73 2.21 -8.83
N ILE A 193 -0.02 2.17 -7.74
CA ILE A 193 0.34 2.60 -6.39
C ILE A 193 0.38 1.33 -5.55
N GLU A 194 1.44 1.13 -4.75
CA GLU A 194 1.52 0.00 -3.84
C GLU A 194 1.37 0.47 -2.39
N ILE A 195 0.52 -0.22 -1.64
CA ILE A 195 0.24 0.06 -0.23
C ILE A 195 0.71 -1.12 0.60
N CYS A 196 1.52 -0.86 1.63
CA CYS A 196 2.12 -1.86 2.49
C CYS A 196 1.81 -1.60 3.96
N SER A 197 1.91 -2.65 4.77
CA SER A 197 1.60 -2.58 6.19
C SER A 197 2.59 -3.37 7.02
N LEU A 198 3.02 -2.82 8.15
CA LEU A 198 3.76 -3.54 9.17
C LEU A 198 2.83 -4.24 10.18
N SER A 199 1.50 -4.06 10.05
CA SER A 199 0.52 -4.65 10.96
C SER A 199 0.65 -6.16 11.05
N LYS A 200 0.89 -6.85 9.92
CA LYS A 200 0.97 -8.31 9.86
C LYS A 200 2.40 -8.81 9.98
N THR A 201 3.32 -8.19 9.25
CA THR A 201 4.73 -8.60 9.18
C THR A 201 5.48 -8.39 10.48
N ALA A 202 5.27 -7.23 11.14
CA ALA A 202 5.98 -6.85 12.38
C ALA A 202 5.09 -6.87 13.64
N GLY A 203 3.83 -7.29 13.52
CA GLY A 203 2.90 -7.30 14.64
C GLY A 203 2.36 -5.92 15.03
N PHE A 204 2.39 -4.95 14.11
CA PHE A 204 2.04 -3.55 14.38
C PHE A 204 0.52 -3.27 14.32
N THR A 205 -0.33 -4.25 14.58
CA THR A 205 -1.79 -4.05 14.59
C THR A 205 -2.24 -2.98 15.59
N GLY A 206 -1.60 -2.90 16.75
CA GLY A 206 -1.83 -1.87 17.77
C GLY A 206 -0.83 -0.72 17.74
N THR A 207 0.33 -0.89 17.11
CA THR A 207 1.42 0.09 17.07
C THR A 207 1.24 1.12 15.95
N ARG A 208 0.67 0.69 14.83
CA ARG A 208 0.27 1.50 13.66
C ARG A 208 1.44 2.06 12.85
N CYS A 209 1.86 1.31 11.83
CA CYS A 209 2.77 1.80 10.79
C CYS A 209 2.53 1.05 9.47
N GLY A 210 2.62 1.77 8.40
CA GLY A 210 2.59 1.30 7.02
C GLY A 210 3.20 2.33 6.09
N TYR A 211 3.12 2.09 4.81
CA TYR A 211 3.62 3.03 3.82
C TYR A 211 2.98 2.82 2.46
N THR A 212 2.99 3.88 1.68
CA THR A 212 2.59 3.88 0.27
C THR A 212 3.82 4.12 -0.59
N VAL A 213 3.98 3.37 -1.66
CA VAL A 213 4.99 3.59 -2.70
C VAL A 213 4.31 4.09 -3.95
N ILE A 214 4.67 5.30 -4.38
CA ILE A 214 4.13 5.92 -5.59
C ILE A 214 5.30 6.36 -6.48
N PRO A 215 5.45 5.77 -7.69
CA PRO A 215 6.46 6.22 -8.64
C PRO A 215 6.32 7.70 -8.96
N LYS A 216 7.42 8.45 -8.94
CA LYS A 216 7.40 9.89 -9.24
C LYS A 216 6.95 10.20 -10.67
N GLU A 217 7.14 9.25 -11.57
CA GLU A 217 6.71 9.34 -12.97
C GLU A 217 5.25 8.96 -13.20
N LEU A 218 4.52 8.50 -12.16
CA LEU A 218 3.12 8.13 -12.31
C LEU A 218 2.26 9.38 -12.58
N GLU A 219 1.73 9.45 -13.78
CA GLU A 219 0.87 10.53 -14.24
C GLU A 219 -0.42 10.00 -14.87
N LEU A 220 -1.51 10.69 -14.63
CA LEU A 220 -2.81 10.44 -15.25
C LEU A 220 -3.29 11.75 -15.89
N ASP A 221 -3.46 11.75 -17.22
CA ASP A 221 -3.91 12.90 -18.00
C ASP A 221 -3.15 14.21 -17.68
N GLY A 222 -1.81 14.11 -17.55
CA GLY A 222 -0.91 15.22 -17.22
C GLY A 222 -0.88 15.62 -15.75
N THR A 223 -1.59 14.89 -14.88
CA THR A 223 -1.60 15.12 -13.44
C THR A 223 -0.69 14.12 -12.75
N ASN A 224 0.29 14.61 -11.98
CA ASN A 224 1.22 13.77 -11.24
C ASN A 224 0.58 13.25 -9.95
N ILE A 225 0.39 11.93 -9.87
CA ILE A 225 -0.31 11.25 -8.78
C ILE A 225 0.47 11.33 -7.47
N TYR A 226 1.81 11.21 -7.52
CA TYR A 226 2.66 11.35 -6.33
C TYR A 226 2.44 12.71 -5.65
N LYS A 227 2.40 13.81 -6.42
CA LYS A 227 2.20 15.16 -5.87
C LYS A 227 0.82 15.31 -5.23
N LEU A 228 -0.22 14.72 -5.82
CA LEU A 228 -1.57 14.76 -5.26
C LEU A 228 -1.63 14.01 -3.92
N TRP A 229 -1.11 12.77 -3.88
CA TRP A 229 -1.11 12.00 -2.63
C TRP A 229 -0.27 12.65 -1.55
N TYR A 230 0.92 13.12 -1.88
CA TYR A 230 1.76 13.86 -0.92
C TYR A 230 1.03 15.10 -0.39
N ARG A 231 0.36 15.87 -1.24
CA ARG A 231 -0.43 17.02 -0.83
C ARG A 231 -1.57 16.64 0.10
N ARG A 232 -2.30 15.58 -0.23
CA ARG A 232 -3.38 15.05 0.60
C ARG A 232 -2.85 14.59 1.96
N LEU A 233 -1.78 13.80 1.95
CA LEU A 233 -1.16 13.26 3.15
C LEU A 233 -0.70 14.41 4.07
N SER A 234 0.12 15.32 3.58
CA SER A 234 0.63 16.46 4.36
C SER A 234 -0.45 17.44 4.85
N THR A 235 -1.65 17.44 4.23
CA THR A 235 -2.77 18.28 4.67
C THR A 235 -3.56 17.66 5.82
N LYS A 236 -3.72 16.34 5.84
CA LYS A 236 -4.65 15.63 6.74
C LYS A 236 -3.94 14.73 7.77
N PHE A 237 -2.61 14.65 7.73
CA PHE A 237 -1.84 13.74 8.57
C PHE A 237 -0.47 14.34 8.91
N ASN A 238 -0.09 14.31 10.19
CA ASN A 238 1.17 14.87 10.69
C ASN A 238 2.29 13.82 10.89
N GLY A 239 2.12 12.65 10.33
CA GLY A 239 3.11 11.57 10.41
C GLY A 239 2.90 10.61 11.57
N VAL A 240 3.59 9.48 11.48
CA VAL A 240 3.68 8.46 12.53
C VAL A 240 4.68 8.93 13.58
N SER A 241 4.44 8.61 14.85
CA SER A 241 5.32 9.02 15.93
C SER A 241 6.75 8.49 15.76
N TYR A 242 7.73 9.28 16.21
CA TYR A 242 9.16 8.91 16.14
C TYR A 242 9.46 7.52 16.72
N PRO A 243 8.98 7.16 17.95
CA PRO A 243 9.25 5.83 18.50
C PRO A 243 8.72 4.68 17.65
N VAL A 244 7.59 4.87 16.99
CA VAL A 244 7.01 3.86 16.10
C VAL A 244 7.84 3.72 14.83
N GLN A 245 8.29 4.82 14.24
CA GLN A 245 9.14 4.77 13.04
C GLN A 245 10.53 4.17 13.33
N CYS A 246 11.08 4.40 14.53
CA CYS A 246 12.34 3.76 14.94
C CYS A 246 12.23 2.25 15.15
N ALA A 247 11.03 1.77 15.45
CA ALA A 247 10.75 0.36 15.68
C ALA A 247 10.32 -0.40 14.41
N ALA A 248 9.97 0.35 13.37
CA ALA A 248 9.53 -0.16 12.08
C ALA A 248 10.70 -0.60 11.21
#